data_ac4f4826486020da7b8c52e5822f08d8
#
_entry.id   ac4f4826486020da7b8c52e5822f08d8
#
_cell.length_a   1.000
_cell.length_b   1.000
_cell.length_c   1.000
_cell.angle_alpha   90.00
_cell.angle_beta   90.00
_cell.angle_gamma   90.00
#
_symmetry.space_group_name_H-M   'P 1'
#
loop_
_entity.id
_entity.type
_entity.pdbx_description
1 polymer ?
#
loop_
_entity_poly.entity_id
_entity_poly.type
_entity_poly.pdbx_seq_one_letter_code
_entity_poly.pdbx_strand_id
1 'polypeptide(L)'
;MKNQTEFKLDKRDSVWFQDNTAAVNCAYAKEVCDIAILPIGAIEQHGPHCPCGSDSFNAMGIAEAVARKSGAMILACPMYGSHPAHHWGMPGTIPLTFETHVGLLTDIVRGAANAGFNKFLIISAHGQTMSMFEAVHKLGIEGYFTIRSTWYDFLRDNKKTLDTFMWHADEAETSVAMSLYPDKVHM
;
A
#
# COMPACT_ATOMS: atom_id res chain seq x y z
N MET A 1 30.07 -4.29 29.24
CA MET A 1 29.34 -4.21 27.96
C MET A 1 28.01 -4.90 28.21
N LYS A 2 26.94 -4.15 28.37
CA LYS A 2 25.58 -4.73 28.52
C LYS A 2 25.18 -5.33 27.17
N ASN A 3 24.77 -6.59 27.17
CA ASN A 3 24.28 -7.30 26.01
C ASN A 3 23.15 -6.48 25.35
N GLN A 4 23.39 -5.94 24.15
CA GLN A 4 22.40 -5.26 23.32
C GLN A 4 21.46 -6.25 22.59
N THR A 5 21.36 -7.48 23.05
CA THR A 5 20.66 -8.57 22.34
C THR A 5 19.28 -8.92 22.91
N GLU A 6 18.74 -8.15 23.81
CA GLU A 6 17.31 -8.22 24.09
C GLU A 6 16.55 -7.11 23.38
N PHE A 7 16.55 -7.15 22.05
CA PHE A 7 15.40 -6.63 21.33
C PHE A 7 14.21 -7.50 21.73
N LYS A 8 13.45 -7.03 22.70
CA LYS A 8 12.12 -7.61 22.93
C LYS A 8 11.36 -7.44 21.62
N LEU A 9 11.04 -8.54 20.99
CA LEU A 9 10.37 -8.67 19.70
C LEU A 9 9.04 -7.91 19.60
N ASP A 10 8.54 -7.35 20.70
CA ASP A 10 7.34 -6.52 20.83
C ASP A 10 7.59 -5.02 20.59
N LYS A 11 8.82 -4.60 20.35
CA LYS A 11 9.19 -3.18 20.22
C LYS A 11 9.76 -2.86 18.84
N ARG A 12 8.91 -2.90 17.85
CA ARG A 12 8.96 -1.86 16.82
C ARG A 12 8.37 -0.59 17.45
N ASP A 13 9.04 0.51 17.31
CA ASP A 13 8.48 1.80 17.71
C ASP A 13 7.23 2.11 16.85
N SER A 14 7.19 1.59 15.63
CA SER A 14 6.09 1.71 14.68
C SER A 14 5.98 0.48 13.76
N VAL A 15 4.79 0.23 13.22
CA VAL A 15 4.57 -0.71 12.11
C VAL A 15 5.08 -0.14 10.77
N TRP A 16 5.41 1.17 10.73
CA TRP A 16 5.88 1.88 9.56
C TRP A 16 7.40 1.91 9.50
N PHE A 17 7.96 1.49 8.37
CA PHE A 17 9.40 1.42 8.14
C PHE A 17 10.09 2.77 8.35
N GLN A 18 9.50 3.86 7.87
CA GLN A 18 10.05 5.21 7.96
C GLN A 18 10.10 5.79 9.37
N ASP A 19 9.34 5.25 10.29
CA ASP A 19 9.30 5.72 11.69
C ASP A 19 10.38 5.05 12.54
N ASN A 20 10.99 3.98 12.03
CA ASN A 20 12.04 3.22 12.71
C ASN A 20 13.42 3.59 12.17
N THR A 21 14.46 3.36 12.96
CA THR A 21 15.84 3.48 12.48
C THR A 21 16.20 2.30 11.56
N ALA A 22 17.21 2.46 10.72
CA ALA A 22 17.71 1.39 9.86
C ALA A 22 18.10 0.13 10.66
N ALA A 23 18.74 0.31 11.84
CA ALA A 23 19.12 -0.79 12.70
C ALA A 23 17.90 -1.58 13.22
N VAL A 24 16.83 -0.89 13.60
CA VAL A 24 15.56 -1.51 14.04
C VAL A 24 14.93 -2.30 12.90
N ASN A 25 14.83 -1.71 11.71
CA ASN A 25 14.24 -2.37 10.55
C ASN A 25 15.02 -3.63 10.14
N CYS A 26 16.36 -3.57 10.09
CA CYS A 26 17.21 -4.72 9.76
C CYS A 26 17.10 -5.83 10.81
N ALA A 27 17.12 -5.51 12.08
CA ALA A 27 16.95 -6.48 13.15
C ALA A 27 15.57 -7.13 13.11
N TYR A 28 14.53 -6.32 12.87
CA TYR A 28 13.16 -6.80 12.77
C TYR A 28 12.98 -7.77 11.60
N ALA A 29 13.47 -7.41 10.41
CA ALA A 29 13.38 -8.26 9.23
C ALA A 29 14.08 -9.60 9.43
N LYS A 30 15.23 -9.61 10.13
CA LYS A 30 16.04 -10.80 10.36
C LYS A 30 15.49 -11.71 11.46
N GLU A 31 14.94 -11.15 12.53
CA GLU A 31 14.69 -11.86 13.79
C GLU A 31 13.19 -12.09 14.05
N VAL A 32 12.32 -11.29 13.42
CA VAL A 32 10.88 -11.30 13.72
C VAL A 32 10.05 -11.65 12.50
N CYS A 33 10.08 -10.80 11.48
CA CYS A 33 9.22 -10.93 10.31
C CYS A 33 9.89 -10.30 9.08
N ASP A 34 10.15 -11.13 8.08
CA ASP A 34 10.76 -10.75 6.82
C ASP A 34 9.75 -10.32 5.74
N ILE A 35 8.51 -10.04 6.14
CA ILE A 35 7.43 -9.60 5.25
C ILE A 35 7.33 -8.07 5.31
N ALA A 36 7.35 -7.42 4.14
CA ALA A 36 7.04 -6.01 4.00
C ALA A 36 5.79 -5.80 3.14
N ILE A 37 4.94 -4.88 3.57
CA ILE A 37 3.74 -4.45 2.84
C ILE A 37 4.04 -3.11 2.19
N LEU A 38 3.86 -3.01 0.88
CA LEU A 38 3.90 -1.75 0.14
C LEU A 38 2.45 -1.34 -0.18
N PRO A 39 1.85 -0.42 0.59
CA PRO A 39 0.57 0.15 0.22
C PRO A 39 0.77 1.08 -0.96
N ILE A 40 -0.09 1.01 -1.94
CA ILE A 40 -0.09 1.92 -3.08
C ILE A 40 -1.49 2.47 -3.34
N GLY A 41 -1.53 3.69 -3.79
CA GLY A 41 -2.75 4.37 -4.19
C GLY A 41 -2.47 5.33 -5.34
N ALA A 42 -3.22 6.41 -5.37
CA ALA A 42 -3.08 7.46 -6.37
C ALA A 42 -3.46 8.81 -5.77
N ILE A 43 -3.08 9.88 -6.46
CA ILE A 43 -3.73 11.18 -6.36
C ILE A 43 -4.70 11.26 -7.53
N GLU A 44 -5.96 11.05 -7.23
CA GLU A 44 -7.05 10.97 -8.21
C GLU A 44 -8.28 11.71 -7.71
N GLN A 45 -9.00 12.36 -8.61
CA GLN A 45 -10.28 12.97 -8.27
C GLN A 45 -11.27 11.91 -7.76
N HIS A 46 -11.98 12.17 -6.68
CA HIS A 46 -13.00 11.30 -6.08
C HIS A 46 -14.30 12.05 -5.85
N GLY A 47 -14.75 12.81 -6.87
CA GLY A 47 -15.94 13.62 -6.77
C GLY A 47 -15.82 14.76 -5.75
N PRO A 48 -16.94 15.37 -5.34
CA PRO A 48 -16.94 16.46 -4.37
C PRO A 48 -16.85 16.00 -2.91
N HIS A 49 -16.98 14.71 -2.64
CA HIS A 49 -17.16 14.17 -1.30
C HIS A 49 -15.91 13.53 -0.70
N CYS A 50 -15.00 12.99 -1.50
CA CYS A 50 -13.77 12.37 -1.02
C CYS A 50 -12.52 13.14 -1.47
N PRO A 51 -11.45 13.15 -0.65
CA PRO A 51 -10.21 13.81 -1.01
C PRO A 51 -9.49 13.10 -2.16
N CYS A 52 -8.71 13.84 -2.95
CA CYS A 52 -7.94 13.27 -4.06
C CYS A 52 -6.91 12.20 -3.63
N GLY A 53 -6.57 12.11 -2.37
CA GLY A 53 -5.68 11.08 -1.82
C GLY A 53 -6.40 9.83 -1.31
N SER A 54 -7.69 9.65 -1.59
CA SER A 54 -8.52 8.56 -1.06
C SER A 54 -7.90 7.19 -1.24
N ASP A 55 -7.44 6.86 -2.45
CA ASP A 55 -6.77 5.58 -2.72
C ASP A 55 -5.60 5.33 -1.78
N SER A 56 -4.74 6.33 -1.65
CA SER A 56 -3.55 6.21 -0.81
C SER A 56 -3.91 6.09 0.67
N PHE A 57 -4.89 6.85 1.13
CA PHE A 57 -5.34 6.78 2.53
C PHE A 57 -6.03 5.45 2.83
N ASN A 58 -6.85 4.96 1.92
CA ASN A 58 -7.48 3.64 2.04
C ASN A 58 -6.41 2.53 2.07
N ALA A 59 -5.44 2.55 1.14
CA ALA A 59 -4.36 1.58 1.10
C ALA A 59 -3.53 1.58 2.39
N MET A 60 -3.19 2.76 2.91
CA MET A 60 -2.42 2.90 4.15
C MET A 60 -3.19 2.36 5.36
N GLY A 61 -4.45 2.73 5.53
CA GLY A 61 -5.25 2.27 6.66
C GLY A 61 -5.47 0.75 6.65
N ILE A 62 -5.70 0.17 5.48
CA ILE A 62 -5.83 -1.28 5.33
C ILE A 62 -4.49 -1.97 5.60
N ALA A 63 -3.38 -1.45 5.05
CA ALA A 63 -2.05 -1.99 5.31
C ALA A 63 -1.72 -1.97 6.80
N GLU A 64 -2.09 -0.91 7.52
CA GLU A 64 -1.87 -0.81 8.97
C GLU A 64 -2.67 -1.88 9.73
N ALA A 65 -3.93 -2.08 9.39
CA ALA A 65 -4.76 -3.13 9.99
C ALA A 65 -4.19 -4.54 9.74
N VAL A 66 -3.67 -4.79 8.54
CA VAL A 66 -3.01 -6.06 8.18
C VAL A 66 -1.70 -6.22 8.95
N ALA A 67 -0.85 -5.20 8.98
CA ALA A 67 0.45 -5.24 9.65
C ALA A 67 0.34 -5.48 11.16
N ARG A 68 -0.64 -4.85 11.82
CA ARG A 68 -0.91 -5.06 13.25
C ARG A 68 -1.31 -6.51 13.58
N LYS A 69 -1.93 -7.21 12.64
CA LYS A 69 -2.35 -8.62 12.81
C LYS A 69 -1.28 -9.62 12.39
N SER A 70 -0.52 -9.32 11.35
CA SER A 70 0.43 -10.25 10.72
C SER A 70 1.86 -10.12 11.24
N GLY A 71 2.21 -8.99 11.83
CA GLY A 71 3.59 -8.65 12.15
C GLY A 71 4.39 -8.09 10.98
N ALA A 72 3.83 -7.93 9.79
CA ALA A 72 4.55 -7.36 8.67
C ALA A 72 4.94 -5.89 8.89
N MET A 73 6.02 -5.42 8.26
CA MET A 73 6.43 -4.02 8.24
C MET A 73 5.75 -3.31 7.08
N ILE A 74 5.37 -2.04 7.24
CA ILE A 74 4.77 -1.25 6.17
C ILE A 74 5.81 -0.29 5.60
N LEU A 75 6.01 -0.33 4.29
CA LEU A 75 6.84 0.63 3.56
C LEU A 75 6.06 1.93 3.32
N ALA A 76 6.76 3.04 3.16
CA ALA A 76 6.14 4.32 2.85
C ALA A 76 5.31 4.23 1.57
N CYS A 77 4.07 4.71 1.63
CA CYS A 77 3.17 4.72 0.48
C CYS A 77 3.63 5.76 -0.56
N PRO A 78 3.97 5.36 -1.78
CA PRO A 78 4.10 6.31 -2.88
C PRO A 78 2.70 6.76 -3.31
N MET A 79 2.33 7.98 -2.96
CA MET A 79 0.96 8.47 -3.16
C MET A 79 0.59 8.72 -4.63
N TYR A 80 1.51 8.58 -5.56
CA TYR A 80 1.28 8.78 -7.00
C TYR A 80 1.23 7.46 -7.72
N GLY A 81 0.18 7.25 -8.52
CA GLY A 81 -0.06 6.04 -9.29
C GLY A 81 -0.11 6.27 -10.81
N SER A 82 -0.14 5.19 -11.57
CA SER A 82 -0.46 5.26 -12.99
C SER A 82 -1.97 5.28 -13.19
N HIS A 83 -2.42 5.96 -14.23
CA HIS A 83 -3.84 6.11 -14.53
C HIS A 83 -4.16 5.75 -16.00
N PRO A 84 -5.40 5.36 -16.33
CA PRO A 84 -5.81 5.18 -17.69
C PRO A 84 -5.80 6.52 -18.44
N ALA A 85 -5.67 6.45 -19.77
CA ALA A 85 -5.46 7.64 -20.61
C ALA A 85 -6.54 8.73 -20.43
N HIS A 86 -7.78 8.34 -20.16
CA HIS A 86 -8.88 9.30 -19.99
C HIS A 86 -8.85 10.08 -18.68
N HIS A 87 -8.03 9.67 -17.72
CA HIS A 87 -7.81 10.45 -16.46
C HIS A 87 -6.73 11.52 -16.61
N TRP A 88 -5.92 11.45 -17.66
CA TRP A 88 -4.91 12.46 -17.92
C TRP A 88 -5.58 13.79 -18.26
N GLY A 89 -5.20 14.84 -17.55
CA GLY A 89 -5.82 16.16 -17.70
C GLY A 89 -7.08 16.40 -16.84
N MET A 90 -7.55 15.42 -16.09
CA MET A 90 -8.63 15.66 -15.13
C MET A 90 -8.11 16.46 -13.92
N PRO A 91 -8.75 17.58 -13.56
CA PRO A 91 -8.42 18.34 -12.36
C PRO A 91 -8.48 17.46 -11.11
N GLY A 92 -7.48 17.55 -10.25
CA GLY A 92 -7.38 16.73 -9.04
C GLY A 92 -6.70 15.36 -9.24
N THR A 93 -6.35 15.00 -10.47
CA THR A 93 -5.61 13.77 -10.79
C THR A 93 -4.18 14.10 -11.21
N ILE A 94 -3.20 13.42 -10.61
CA ILE A 94 -1.77 13.59 -10.91
C ILE A 94 -1.20 12.23 -11.32
N PRO A 95 -1.22 11.89 -12.62
CA PRO A 95 -0.83 10.58 -13.09
C PRO A 95 0.68 10.45 -13.25
N LEU A 96 1.20 9.26 -12.95
CA LEU A 96 2.50 8.81 -13.43
C LEU A 96 2.34 8.07 -14.76
N THR A 97 3.39 8.08 -15.58
CA THR A 97 3.47 7.13 -16.69
C THR A 97 3.55 5.70 -16.17
N PHE A 98 3.15 4.76 -16.99
CA PHE A 98 3.20 3.33 -16.64
C PHE A 98 4.61 2.90 -16.24
N GLU A 99 5.60 3.24 -17.06
CA GLU A 99 7.01 2.89 -16.86
C GLU A 99 7.58 3.50 -15.58
N THR A 100 7.25 4.76 -15.30
CA THR A 100 7.66 5.44 -14.07
C THR A 100 7.09 4.74 -12.84
N HIS A 101 5.82 4.36 -12.87
CA HIS A 101 5.19 3.67 -11.75
C HIS A 101 5.75 2.27 -11.55
N VAL A 102 5.98 1.50 -12.61
CA VAL A 102 6.66 0.19 -12.53
C VAL A 102 8.06 0.34 -11.93
N GLY A 103 8.84 1.31 -12.42
CA GLY A 103 10.17 1.62 -11.89
C GLY A 103 10.14 1.95 -10.39
N LEU A 104 9.23 2.84 -9.98
CA LEU A 104 9.04 3.23 -8.59
C LEU A 104 8.77 2.02 -7.69
N LEU A 105 7.82 1.16 -8.06
CA LEU A 105 7.45 -0.01 -7.27
C LEU A 105 8.61 -1.01 -7.15
N THR A 106 9.31 -1.28 -8.25
CA THR A 106 10.45 -2.21 -8.25
C THR A 106 11.62 -1.69 -7.43
N ASP A 107 11.93 -0.40 -7.50
CA ASP A 107 13.04 0.19 -6.76
C ASP A 107 12.77 0.24 -5.26
N ILE A 108 11.53 0.51 -4.84
CA ILE A 108 11.14 0.45 -3.42
C ILE A 108 11.33 -0.96 -2.87
N VAL A 109 10.89 -2.00 -3.58
CA VAL A 109 11.05 -3.39 -3.16
C VAL A 109 12.51 -3.78 -3.06
N ARG A 110 13.33 -3.46 -4.07
CA ARG A 110 14.78 -3.71 -4.07
C ARG A 110 15.48 -3.01 -2.90
N GLY A 111 15.09 -1.75 -2.64
CA GLY A 111 15.60 -0.99 -1.50
C GLY A 111 15.25 -1.62 -0.15
N ALA A 112 14.02 -2.06 0.02
CA ALA A 112 13.57 -2.72 1.25
C ALA A 112 14.23 -4.10 1.44
N ALA A 113 14.52 -4.82 0.37
CA ALA A 113 15.25 -6.08 0.43
C ALA A 113 16.66 -5.92 1.02
N ASN A 114 17.31 -4.77 0.82
CA ASN A 114 18.62 -4.48 1.44
C ASN A 114 18.54 -4.37 2.98
N ALA A 115 17.35 -4.13 3.54
CA ALA A 115 17.13 -4.16 4.99
C ALA A 115 16.84 -5.57 5.53
N GLY A 116 16.78 -6.59 4.65
CA GLY A 116 16.58 -7.99 5.02
C GLY A 116 15.16 -8.52 4.81
N PHE A 117 14.23 -7.72 4.29
CA PHE A 117 12.90 -8.21 3.92
C PHE A 117 12.98 -9.08 2.67
N ASN A 118 12.33 -10.23 2.67
CA ASN A 118 12.41 -11.22 1.59
C ASN A 118 11.06 -11.52 0.93
N LYS A 119 9.97 -11.08 1.55
CA LYS A 119 8.60 -11.29 1.08
C LYS A 119 7.87 -9.96 1.04
N PHE A 120 7.22 -9.72 -0.07
CA PHE A 120 6.58 -8.42 -0.33
C PHE A 120 5.12 -8.61 -0.72
N LEU A 121 4.25 -7.85 -0.06
CA LEU A 121 2.85 -7.69 -0.45
C LEU A 121 2.65 -6.26 -0.96
N ILE A 122 2.36 -6.10 -2.24
CA ILE A 122 1.91 -4.83 -2.80
C ILE A 122 0.38 -4.82 -2.71
N ILE A 123 -0.18 -3.91 -1.92
CA ILE A 123 -1.63 -3.76 -1.76
C ILE A 123 -2.10 -2.43 -2.31
N SER A 124 -3.06 -2.47 -3.25
CA SER A 124 -3.62 -1.29 -3.90
C SER A 124 -5.03 -0.99 -3.44
N ALA A 125 -5.33 0.30 -3.29
CA ALA A 125 -6.70 0.78 -3.25
C ALA A 125 -7.09 1.58 -4.50
N HIS A 126 -6.24 1.59 -5.53
CA HIS A 126 -6.50 2.23 -6.82
C HIS A 126 -6.82 1.18 -7.89
N GLY A 127 -7.79 1.49 -8.76
CA GLY A 127 -8.28 0.57 -9.79
C GLY A 127 -7.28 0.23 -10.90
N GLN A 128 -6.32 1.11 -11.20
CA GLN A 128 -5.32 0.88 -12.25
C GLN A 128 -4.17 0.01 -11.73
N THR A 129 -4.27 -1.30 -11.92
CA THR A 129 -3.35 -2.29 -11.34
C THR A 129 -2.33 -2.87 -12.32
N MET A 130 -2.34 -2.49 -13.60
CA MET A 130 -1.48 -3.10 -14.63
C MET A 130 0.01 -2.92 -14.32
N SER A 131 0.42 -1.77 -13.81
CA SER A 131 1.79 -1.51 -13.40
C SER A 131 2.26 -2.38 -12.23
N MET A 132 1.34 -2.77 -11.33
CA MET A 132 1.64 -3.74 -10.26
C MET A 132 1.92 -5.14 -10.82
N PHE A 133 1.15 -5.59 -11.82
CA PHE A 133 1.38 -6.87 -12.47
C PHE A 133 2.77 -6.91 -13.07
N GLU A 134 3.15 -5.87 -13.81
CA GLU A 134 4.47 -5.78 -14.43
C GLU A 134 5.58 -5.70 -13.39
N ALA A 135 5.39 -4.91 -12.32
CA ALA A 135 6.37 -4.83 -11.24
C ALA A 135 6.59 -6.19 -10.55
N VAL A 136 5.51 -6.91 -10.21
CA VAL A 136 5.59 -8.24 -9.59
C VAL A 136 6.27 -9.24 -10.52
N HIS A 137 5.97 -9.18 -11.83
CA HIS A 137 6.61 -10.04 -12.81
C HIS A 137 8.13 -9.79 -12.90
N LYS A 138 8.55 -8.53 -13.00
CA LYS A 138 9.98 -8.16 -13.02
C LYS A 138 10.70 -8.59 -11.76
N LEU A 139 10.13 -8.29 -10.60
CA LEU A 139 10.70 -8.68 -9.31
C LEU A 139 10.79 -10.19 -9.15
N GLY A 140 9.81 -10.94 -9.65
CA GLY A 140 9.85 -12.40 -9.65
C GLY A 140 10.98 -12.98 -10.51
N ILE A 141 11.26 -12.40 -11.68
CA ILE A 141 12.42 -12.77 -12.51
C ILE A 141 13.74 -12.50 -11.78
N GLU A 142 13.81 -11.45 -10.98
CA GLU A 142 14.96 -11.09 -10.17
C GLU A 142 15.11 -11.94 -8.88
N GLY A 143 14.13 -12.81 -8.60
CA GLY A 143 14.15 -13.71 -7.44
C GLY A 143 13.48 -13.17 -6.18
N TYR A 144 12.79 -12.03 -6.23
CA TYR A 144 12.03 -11.51 -5.11
C TYR A 144 10.67 -12.19 -5.00
N PHE A 145 10.35 -12.72 -3.82
CA PHE A 145 9.00 -13.22 -3.56
C PHE A 145 8.04 -12.05 -3.35
N THR A 146 7.31 -11.71 -4.39
CA THR A 146 6.39 -10.57 -4.41
C THR A 146 5.01 -11.02 -4.86
N ILE A 147 4.00 -10.65 -4.09
CA ILE A 147 2.59 -10.82 -4.45
C ILE A 147 1.90 -9.47 -4.49
N ARG A 148 0.82 -9.38 -5.23
CA ARG A 148 -0.06 -8.20 -5.26
C ARG A 148 -1.47 -8.58 -4.84
N SER A 149 -2.18 -7.61 -4.30
CA SER A 149 -3.60 -7.69 -4.00
C SER A 149 -4.24 -6.32 -4.12
N THR A 150 -5.53 -6.31 -4.32
CA THR A 150 -6.35 -5.12 -4.14
C THR A 150 -7.29 -5.39 -2.97
N TRP A 151 -7.62 -4.36 -2.21
CA TRP A 151 -8.51 -4.54 -1.07
C TRP A 151 -9.90 -5.02 -1.49
N TYR A 152 -10.37 -4.60 -2.65
CA TYR A 152 -11.68 -4.98 -3.17
C TYR A 152 -11.75 -6.41 -3.75
N ASP A 153 -10.61 -7.09 -3.93
CA ASP A 153 -10.62 -8.51 -4.28
C ASP A 153 -11.36 -9.35 -3.23
N PHE A 154 -11.36 -8.89 -1.98
CA PHE A 154 -12.03 -9.54 -0.86
C PHE A 154 -13.51 -9.16 -0.71
N LEU A 155 -13.99 -8.15 -1.43
CA LEU A 155 -15.40 -7.73 -1.40
C LEU A 155 -16.25 -8.45 -2.46
N ARG A 156 -15.65 -9.10 -3.45
CA ARG A 156 -16.35 -9.69 -4.59
C ARG A 156 -17.42 -10.71 -4.21
N ASP A 157 -17.24 -11.41 -3.09
CA ASP A 157 -18.19 -12.41 -2.59
C ASP A 157 -19.27 -11.81 -1.68
N ASN A 158 -19.16 -10.53 -1.33
CA ASN A 158 -20.08 -9.82 -0.43
C ASN A 158 -21.10 -8.95 -1.17
N LYS A 159 -21.71 -9.46 -2.24
CA LYS A 159 -22.78 -8.79 -3.00
C LYS A 159 -23.97 -8.28 -2.18
N LYS A 160 -24.05 -8.65 -0.91
CA LYS A 160 -25.09 -8.22 0.03
C LYS A 160 -24.69 -7.02 0.88
N THR A 161 -23.45 -6.54 0.75
CA THR A 161 -22.89 -5.51 1.63
C THR A 161 -22.99 -4.11 1.03
N LEU A 162 -23.07 -4.02 -0.30
CA LEU A 162 -23.13 -2.76 -1.05
C LEU A 162 -24.46 -2.67 -1.79
N ASP A 163 -25.08 -1.49 -1.77
CA ASP A 163 -26.29 -1.18 -2.53
C ASP A 163 -25.96 -0.77 -3.97
N THR A 164 -24.74 -0.29 -4.21
CA THR A 164 -24.28 0.18 -5.51
C THR A 164 -23.24 -0.75 -6.12
N PHE A 165 -23.02 -0.59 -7.43
CA PHE A 165 -21.95 -1.30 -8.12
C PHE A 165 -20.59 -0.67 -7.80
N MET A 166 -19.62 -1.50 -7.44
CA MET A 166 -18.27 -1.05 -7.11
C MET A 166 -17.49 -0.62 -8.35
N TRP A 167 -17.04 0.64 -8.37
CA TRP A 167 -16.29 1.20 -9.49
C TRP A 167 -15.24 2.23 -9.07
N HIS A 168 -15.60 3.51 -8.99
CA HIS A 168 -14.73 4.64 -8.65
C HIS A 168 -15.50 5.69 -7.86
N ALA A 169 -14.91 6.20 -6.78
CA ALA A 169 -15.54 7.17 -5.88
C ALA A 169 -16.94 6.72 -5.40
N ASP A 170 -17.10 5.42 -5.25
CA ASP A 170 -18.37 4.75 -5.00
C ASP A 170 -18.65 4.54 -3.50
N GLU A 171 -19.72 3.81 -3.22
CA GLU A 171 -20.12 3.45 -1.86
C GLU A 171 -19.03 2.71 -1.09
N ALA A 172 -18.32 1.77 -1.76
CA ALA A 172 -17.28 0.98 -1.09
C ALA A 172 -16.10 1.84 -0.68
N GLU A 173 -15.56 2.64 -1.59
CA GLU A 173 -14.43 3.53 -1.31
C GLU A 173 -14.80 4.60 -0.28
N THR A 174 -15.99 5.19 -0.42
CA THR A 174 -16.50 6.19 0.54
C THR A 174 -16.72 5.60 1.92
N SER A 175 -17.27 4.39 2.02
CA SER A 175 -17.48 3.71 3.31
C SER A 175 -16.17 3.43 4.04
N VAL A 176 -15.15 2.99 3.31
CA VAL A 176 -13.80 2.80 3.86
C VAL A 176 -13.20 4.13 4.29
N ALA A 177 -13.34 5.17 3.47
CA ALA A 177 -12.89 6.52 3.79
C ALA A 177 -13.55 7.07 5.07
N MET A 178 -14.86 6.92 5.21
CA MET A 178 -15.61 7.31 6.41
C MET A 178 -15.16 6.56 7.66
N SER A 179 -14.73 5.31 7.51
CA SER A 179 -14.19 4.51 8.63
C SER A 179 -12.78 4.92 9.04
N LEU A 180 -11.93 5.28 8.09
CA LEU A 180 -10.51 5.51 8.32
C LEU A 180 -10.17 6.98 8.58
N TYR A 181 -10.83 7.91 7.88
CA TYR A 181 -10.56 9.35 7.94
C TYR A 181 -11.82 10.20 7.71
N PRO A 182 -12.83 10.05 8.59
CA PRO A 182 -14.14 10.71 8.43
C PRO A 182 -14.04 12.23 8.31
N ASP A 183 -13.05 12.85 8.95
CA ASP A 183 -12.84 14.30 8.92
C ASP A 183 -12.48 14.86 7.53
N LYS A 184 -12.15 13.99 6.57
CA LYS A 184 -11.80 14.36 5.20
C LYS A 184 -12.91 14.08 4.18
N VAL A 185 -14.01 13.48 4.64
CA VAL A 185 -15.15 13.12 3.77
C VAL A 185 -16.26 14.16 3.95
N HIS A 186 -16.78 14.69 2.86
CA HIS A 186 -17.84 15.70 2.82
C HIS A 186 -19.12 15.09 2.25
N MET A 187 -20.03 14.66 3.13
CA MET A 187 -21.33 14.08 2.74
C MET A 187 -22.40 15.16 2.62
#